data_8b68a93a492c972aec8d39d0847decd0
#
_entry.id   8b68a93a492c972aec8d39d0847decd0
#
_cell.length_a   1.000
_cell.length_b   1.000
_cell.length_c   1.000
_cell.angle_alpha   90.00
_cell.angle_beta   90.00
_cell.angle_gamma   90.00
#
_symmetry.space_group_name_H-M   'P 1'
#
loop_
_entity.id
_entity.type
_entity.pdbx_description
1 polymer ?
#
loop_
_entity_poly.entity_id
_entity_poly.type
_entity_poly.pdbx_seq_one_letter_code
_entity_poly.pdbx_strand_id
1 'polypeptide(L)'
;MNGSLYSLVTRPASAPGIHGRRIRAAAGTTLLELIVACSILLVLASVSIPLARVSIRRHREADLRYDLRQMRDAIDRYKDASDKNLIKVAAGTEGYPPDLDTLAKGVKLMSAQQDKDRQVRFLREVPVDPMTGNKDWGLRSMQDDADADSWGGQDVFDVYSKSQGTALDGSKYSEW
;
A
#
# COMPACT_ATOMS: atom_id res chain seq x y z
N MET A 1 44.07 74.29 -62.42
CA MET A 1 43.83 73.06 -63.19
C MET A 1 43.23 72.01 -62.24
N ASN A 2 42.00 71.69 -62.56
CA ASN A 2 41.17 70.53 -62.19
C ASN A 2 41.17 70.03 -60.73
N GLY A 3 40.15 70.46 -59.96
CA GLY A 3 39.67 69.85 -58.80
C GLY A 3 38.33 69.13 -59.05
N SER A 4 38.30 67.87 -58.84
CA SER A 4 37.06 67.05 -58.91
C SER A 4 36.43 66.97 -57.57
N LEU A 5 35.18 67.46 -57.42
CA LEU A 5 34.36 67.39 -56.26
C LEU A 5 33.59 66.04 -56.25
N TYR A 6 33.93 65.16 -55.35
CA TYR A 6 33.11 63.96 -55.08
C TYR A 6 32.00 64.32 -54.08
N SER A 7 30.78 64.26 -54.55
CA SER A 7 29.60 64.42 -53.74
C SER A 7 29.36 63.12 -53.00
N LEU A 8 29.41 63.14 -51.65
CA LEU A 8 29.05 62.13 -50.77
C LEU A 8 27.49 62.04 -50.63
N VAL A 9 26.89 61.05 -51.29
CA VAL A 9 25.51 60.72 -51.12
C VAL A 9 25.35 59.90 -49.80
N THR A 10 24.85 60.56 -48.80
CA THR A 10 24.47 59.88 -47.53
C THR A 10 23.16 59.11 -47.70
N ARG A 11 23.25 57.77 -47.65
CA ARG A 11 22.06 56.89 -47.57
C ARG A 11 21.41 57.07 -46.22
N PRO A 12 20.08 57.21 -46.10
CA PRO A 12 19.41 57.17 -44.84
C PRO A 12 19.38 55.74 -44.31
N ALA A 13 19.79 55.56 -43.06
CA ALA A 13 19.70 54.27 -42.28
C ALA A 13 18.23 53.86 -42.13
N SER A 14 17.91 52.65 -42.60
CA SER A 14 16.64 52.03 -42.38
C SER A 14 16.47 51.72 -40.90
N ALA A 15 15.47 52.30 -40.27
CA ALA A 15 15.08 52.00 -38.87
C ALA A 15 14.66 50.51 -38.72
N PRO A 16 15.08 49.82 -37.64
CA PRO A 16 14.64 48.46 -37.38
C PRO A 16 13.13 48.43 -37.11
N GLY A 17 12.42 47.66 -37.90
CA GLY A 17 10.99 47.43 -37.73
C GLY A 17 10.69 46.84 -36.35
N ILE A 18 9.93 47.56 -35.55
CA ILE A 18 9.39 47.11 -34.29
C ILE A 18 8.41 45.97 -34.62
N HIS A 19 8.87 44.71 -34.40
CA HIS A 19 7.98 43.56 -34.44
C HIS A 19 6.99 43.70 -33.29
N GLY A 20 5.82 44.24 -33.59
CA GLY A 20 4.68 44.27 -32.70
C GLY A 20 4.34 42.84 -32.25
N ARG A 21 4.76 42.50 -31.04
CA ARG A 21 4.36 41.29 -30.34
C ARG A 21 2.83 41.34 -30.22
N ARG A 22 2.12 40.65 -31.11
CA ARG A 22 0.67 40.48 -31.00
C ARG A 22 0.38 39.82 -29.65
N ILE A 23 0.02 40.63 -28.69
CA ILE A 23 -0.60 40.15 -27.47
C ILE A 23 -1.90 39.52 -27.94
N ARG A 24 -1.95 38.16 -27.93
CA ARG A 24 -3.20 37.44 -28.11
C ARG A 24 -4.09 37.90 -26.98
N ALA A 25 -5.07 38.74 -27.32
CA ALA A 25 -6.16 39.07 -26.41
C ALA A 25 -6.72 37.71 -25.92
N ALA A 26 -6.63 37.45 -24.62
CA ALA A 26 -7.31 36.36 -24.01
C ALA A 26 -8.80 36.57 -24.33
N ALA A 27 -9.33 35.74 -25.23
CA ALA A 27 -10.74 35.73 -25.50
C ALA A 27 -11.45 35.40 -24.18
N GLY A 28 -12.16 36.35 -23.62
CA GLY A 28 -12.93 36.14 -22.41
C GLY A 28 -13.93 35.01 -22.66
N THR A 29 -13.88 33.96 -21.84
CA THR A 29 -14.86 32.89 -21.88
C THR A 29 -16.25 33.44 -21.66
N THR A 30 -17.21 33.11 -22.52
CA THR A 30 -18.61 33.50 -22.33
C THR A 30 -19.19 32.76 -21.12
N LEU A 31 -20.17 33.34 -20.46
CA LEU A 31 -20.87 32.70 -19.33
C LEU A 31 -21.43 31.33 -19.76
N LEU A 32 -21.93 31.25 -21.00
CA LEU A 32 -22.43 30.00 -21.58
C LEU A 32 -21.33 28.96 -21.68
N GLU A 33 -20.13 29.31 -22.16
CA GLU A 33 -18.99 28.39 -22.30
C GLU A 33 -18.53 27.87 -20.92
N LEU A 34 -18.53 28.76 -19.90
CA LEU A 34 -18.22 28.37 -18.52
C LEU A 34 -19.22 27.34 -18.00
N ILE A 35 -20.54 27.59 -18.19
CA ILE A 35 -21.58 26.66 -17.75
C ILE A 35 -21.43 25.31 -18.45
N VAL A 36 -21.20 25.29 -19.76
CA VAL A 36 -20.97 24.05 -20.52
C VAL A 36 -19.73 23.33 -20.04
N ALA A 37 -18.61 24.02 -19.86
CA ALA A 37 -17.37 23.42 -19.35
C ALA A 37 -17.58 22.82 -17.96
N CYS A 38 -18.19 23.55 -17.03
CA CYS A 38 -18.52 23.06 -15.70
C CYS A 38 -19.44 21.84 -15.73
N SER A 39 -20.44 21.83 -16.63
CA SER A 39 -21.37 20.69 -16.77
C SER A 39 -20.62 19.43 -17.21
N ILE A 40 -19.74 19.55 -18.20
CA ILE A 40 -18.90 18.43 -18.66
C ILE A 40 -18.00 17.92 -17.53
N LEU A 41 -17.34 18.82 -16.79
CA LEU A 41 -16.48 18.45 -15.67
C LEU A 41 -17.26 17.74 -14.56
N LEU A 42 -18.48 18.19 -14.24
CA LEU A 42 -19.35 17.53 -13.26
C LEU A 42 -19.72 16.11 -13.67
N VAL A 43 -20.05 15.91 -14.95
CA VAL A 43 -20.35 14.56 -15.48
C VAL A 43 -19.12 13.64 -15.38
N LEU A 44 -17.94 14.12 -15.78
CA LEU A 44 -16.71 13.36 -15.67
C LEU A 44 -16.34 13.07 -14.22
N ALA A 45 -16.47 14.04 -13.33
CA ALA A 45 -16.19 13.88 -11.90
C ALA A 45 -17.11 12.85 -11.25
N SER A 46 -18.38 12.80 -11.65
CA SER A 46 -19.35 11.85 -11.08
C SER A 46 -18.99 10.39 -11.29
N VAL A 47 -18.33 10.06 -12.41
CA VAL A 47 -17.89 8.71 -12.74
C VAL A 47 -16.53 8.39 -12.06
N SER A 48 -15.67 9.38 -11.87
CA SER A 48 -14.32 9.18 -11.35
C SER A 48 -14.30 8.75 -9.87
N ILE A 49 -15.22 9.27 -9.06
CA ILE A 49 -15.28 8.98 -7.61
C ILE A 49 -15.54 7.51 -7.30
N PRO A 50 -16.57 6.84 -7.85
CA PRO A 50 -16.82 5.43 -7.56
C PRO A 50 -15.69 4.52 -8.05
N LEU A 51 -15.07 4.84 -9.18
CA LEU A 51 -13.96 4.07 -9.72
C LEU A 51 -12.73 4.10 -8.79
N ALA A 52 -12.41 5.27 -8.24
CA ALA A 52 -11.31 5.43 -7.28
C ALA A 52 -11.54 4.61 -6.01
N ARG A 53 -12.77 4.57 -5.48
CA ARG A 53 -13.11 3.77 -4.29
C ARG A 53 -12.88 2.27 -4.51
N VAL A 54 -13.30 1.74 -5.66
CA VAL A 54 -13.09 0.33 -6.01
C VAL A 54 -11.59 0.01 -6.13
N SER A 55 -10.80 0.89 -6.74
CA SER A 55 -9.36 0.71 -6.86
C SER A 55 -8.67 0.65 -5.50
N ILE A 56 -8.97 1.59 -4.59
CA ILE A 56 -8.42 1.61 -3.23
C ILE A 56 -8.79 0.33 -2.48
N ARG A 57 -10.04 -0.14 -2.62
CA ARG A 57 -10.49 -1.36 -1.96
C ARG A 57 -9.75 -2.59 -2.48
N ARG A 58 -9.53 -2.71 -3.79
CA ARG A 58 -8.73 -3.80 -4.37
C ARG A 58 -7.31 -3.84 -3.83
N HIS A 59 -6.66 -2.69 -3.65
CA HIS A 59 -5.33 -2.64 -3.05
C HIS A 59 -5.36 -3.15 -1.62
N ARG A 60 -6.27 -2.66 -0.78
CA ARG A 60 -6.39 -3.14 0.60
C ARG A 60 -6.68 -4.64 0.70
N GLU A 61 -7.51 -5.18 -0.19
CA GLU A 61 -7.78 -6.63 -0.25
C GLU A 61 -6.54 -7.43 -0.65
N ALA A 62 -5.73 -6.90 -1.58
CA ALA A 62 -4.47 -7.54 -1.97
C ALA A 62 -3.45 -7.50 -0.82
N ASP A 63 -3.35 -6.38 -0.11
CA ASP A 63 -2.49 -6.22 1.06
C ASP A 63 -2.93 -7.17 2.17
N LEU A 64 -4.24 -7.26 2.49
CA LEU A 64 -4.75 -8.20 3.48
C LEU A 64 -4.37 -9.65 3.16
N ARG A 65 -4.59 -10.07 1.92
CA ARG A 65 -4.22 -11.45 1.50
C ARG A 65 -2.71 -11.70 1.57
N TYR A 66 -1.92 -10.68 1.32
CA TYR A 66 -0.46 -10.77 1.46
C TYR A 66 -0.06 -10.94 2.93
N ASP A 67 -0.61 -10.11 3.82
CA ASP A 67 -0.31 -10.12 5.24
C ASP A 67 -0.75 -11.44 5.91
N LEU A 68 -1.95 -11.94 5.57
CA LEU A 68 -2.42 -13.25 6.03
C LEU A 68 -1.47 -14.37 5.60
N ARG A 69 -1.07 -14.42 4.33
CA ARG A 69 -0.10 -15.43 3.85
C ARG A 69 1.23 -15.30 4.57
N GLN A 70 1.74 -14.08 4.76
CA GLN A 70 3.01 -13.86 5.45
C GLN A 70 2.98 -14.36 6.90
N MET A 71 1.86 -14.14 7.60
CA MET A 71 1.69 -14.63 8.97
C MET A 71 1.54 -16.16 9.02
N ARG A 72 0.73 -16.75 8.14
CA ARG A 72 0.57 -18.20 8.02
C ARG A 72 1.90 -18.90 7.69
N ASP A 73 2.66 -18.37 6.74
CA ASP A 73 3.99 -18.87 6.42
C ASP A 73 4.96 -18.76 7.62
N ALA A 74 4.81 -17.76 8.47
CA ALA A 74 5.61 -17.63 9.68
C ALA A 74 5.22 -18.63 10.75
N ILE A 75 3.91 -18.90 10.92
CA ILE A 75 3.38 -19.95 11.80
C ILE A 75 3.88 -21.32 11.35
N ASP A 76 3.78 -21.64 10.08
CA ASP A 76 4.24 -22.91 9.51
C ASP A 76 5.75 -23.12 9.71
N ARG A 77 6.56 -22.08 9.50
CA ARG A 77 8.01 -22.13 9.76
C ARG A 77 8.34 -22.31 11.24
N TYR A 78 7.54 -21.73 12.13
CA TYR A 78 7.70 -21.94 13.57
C TYR A 78 7.38 -23.40 13.92
N LYS A 79 6.28 -23.94 13.39
CA LYS A 79 5.87 -25.34 13.58
C LYS A 79 6.94 -26.30 13.06
N ASP A 80 7.48 -26.06 11.86
CA ASP A 80 8.55 -26.87 11.27
C ASP A 80 9.83 -26.85 12.13
N ALA A 81 10.21 -25.69 12.69
CA ALA A 81 11.33 -25.58 13.61
C ALA A 81 11.08 -26.30 14.95
N SER A 82 9.84 -26.29 15.43
CA SER A 82 9.39 -27.03 16.60
C SER A 82 9.51 -28.54 16.40
N ASP A 83 8.95 -29.06 15.29
CA ASP A 83 8.96 -30.49 14.95
C ASP A 83 10.38 -31.05 14.75
N LYS A 84 11.29 -30.20 14.27
CA LYS A 84 12.72 -30.52 14.16
C LYS A 84 13.50 -30.37 15.49
N ASN A 85 12.82 -30.03 16.61
CA ASN A 85 13.44 -29.76 17.89
C ASN A 85 14.55 -28.70 17.85
N LEU A 86 14.41 -27.70 16.94
CA LEU A 86 15.36 -26.59 16.83
C LEU A 86 15.10 -25.49 17.85
N ILE A 87 13.86 -25.37 18.33
CA ILE A 87 13.40 -24.34 19.27
C ILE A 87 12.73 -24.98 20.46
N LYS A 88 12.74 -24.27 21.60
CA LYS A 88 12.01 -24.70 22.80
C LYS A 88 10.57 -24.24 22.70
N VAL A 89 9.65 -25.17 22.79
CA VAL A 89 8.20 -24.93 22.68
C VAL A 89 7.57 -24.89 24.06
N ALA A 90 6.52 -24.09 24.22
CA ALA A 90 5.70 -24.09 25.42
C ALA A 90 4.88 -25.39 25.51
N ALA A 91 4.66 -25.89 26.72
CA ALA A 91 3.83 -27.07 26.91
C ALA A 91 2.36 -26.78 26.58
N GLY A 92 1.72 -27.68 25.83
CA GLY A 92 0.28 -27.58 25.50
C GLY A 92 -0.01 -26.78 24.21
N THR A 93 1.03 -26.34 23.45
CA THR A 93 0.83 -25.60 22.19
C THR A 93 0.93 -26.47 20.94
N GLU A 94 1.08 -27.78 21.09
CA GLU A 94 1.26 -28.73 19.98
C GLU A 94 2.34 -28.36 18.95
N GLY A 95 3.28 -27.49 19.35
CA GLY A 95 4.36 -27.01 18.52
C GLY A 95 4.06 -25.74 17.71
N TYR A 96 2.89 -25.18 17.86
CA TYR A 96 2.52 -23.87 17.31
C TYR A 96 2.94 -22.71 18.24
N PRO A 97 3.05 -21.47 17.74
CA PRO A 97 3.40 -20.34 18.57
C PRO A 97 2.28 -20.00 19.58
N PRO A 98 2.61 -19.57 20.81
CA PRO A 98 1.60 -19.20 21.80
C PRO A 98 0.88 -17.86 21.46
N ASP A 99 1.53 -17.00 20.71
CA ASP A 99 1.00 -15.72 20.24
C ASP A 99 1.77 -15.23 18.98
N LEU A 100 1.20 -14.25 18.25
CA LEU A 100 1.84 -13.65 17.08
C LEU A 100 3.10 -12.86 17.43
N ASP A 101 3.15 -12.29 18.62
CA ASP A 101 4.30 -11.51 19.08
C ASP A 101 5.55 -12.38 19.22
N THR A 102 5.39 -13.65 19.61
CA THR A 102 6.50 -14.62 19.68
C THR A 102 7.19 -14.81 18.34
N LEU A 103 6.42 -14.79 17.24
CA LEU A 103 7.00 -14.86 15.88
C LEU A 103 7.87 -13.64 15.55
N ALA A 104 7.49 -12.46 16.03
CA ALA A 104 8.20 -11.21 15.78
C ALA A 104 9.35 -10.98 16.77
N LYS A 105 9.18 -11.31 18.05
CA LYS A 105 10.23 -11.20 19.08
C LYS A 105 11.32 -12.24 18.88
N GLY A 106 10.94 -13.43 18.40
CA GLY A 106 11.82 -14.56 18.17
C GLY A 106 11.96 -15.48 19.36
N VAL A 107 12.43 -16.71 19.11
CA VAL A 107 12.64 -17.76 20.11
C VAL A 107 14.10 -18.23 20.10
N LYS A 108 14.57 -18.71 21.26
CA LYS A 108 15.93 -19.22 21.42
C LYS A 108 16.08 -20.57 20.74
N LEU A 109 17.19 -20.77 20.03
CA LEU A 109 17.57 -22.03 19.42
C LEU A 109 18.11 -22.99 20.48
N MET A 110 17.70 -24.26 20.41
CA MET A 110 18.18 -25.32 21.32
C MET A 110 19.64 -25.72 21.02
N SER A 111 20.08 -25.57 19.78
CA SER A 111 21.42 -25.96 19.34
C SER A 111 22.53 -24.94 19.66
N ALA A 112 22.18 -23.81 20.27
CA ALA A 112 23.13 -22.73 20.56
C ALA A 112 24.00 -23.04 21.79
N GLN A 113 24.79 -24.13 21.73
CA GLN A 113 25.71 -24.50 22.82
C GLN A 113 26.89 -23.51 23.00
N GLN A 114 27.22 -22.75 21.96
CA GLN A 114 28.32 -21.77 21.96
C GLN A 114 27.82 -20.30 22.01
N ASP A 115 26.57 -20.05 21.63
CA ASP A 115 25.97 -18.70 21.61
C ASP A 115 24.57 -18.75 22.26
N LYS A 116 24.54 -18.64 23.60
CA LYS A 116 23.32 -18.82 24.40
C LYS A 116 22.19 -17.82 24.08
N ASP A 117 22.46 -16.79 23.30
CA ASP A 117 21.52 -15.72 22.98
C ASP A 117 21.04 -15.70 21.53
N ARG A 118 21.42 -16.71 20.74
CA ARG A 118 20.97 -16.80 19.36
C ARG A 118 19.47 -17.05 19.28
N GLN A 119 18.74 -16.05 18.76
CA GLN A 119 17.30 -16.10 18.53
C GLN A 119 17.00 -16.18 17.05
N VAL A 120 15.93 -16.90 16.70
CA VAL A 120 15.38 -16.92 15.35
C VAL A 120 14.03 -16.22 15.37
N ARG A 121 13.84 -15.29 14.44
CA ARG A 121 12.58 -14.59 14.19
C ARG A 121 11.95 -15.18 12.95
N PHE A 122 10.65 -15.42 13.00
CA PHE A 122 9.86 -15.97 11.91
C PHE A 122 9.09 -14.89 11.17
N LEU A 123 8.80 -13.77 11.87
CA LEU A 123 8.15 -12.59 11.34
C LEU A 123 9.00 -11.35 11.71
N ARG A 124 9.04 -10.35 10.85
CA ARG A 124 9.74 -9.08 11.16
C ARG A 124 8.98 -8.27 12.19
N GLU A 125 7.69 -8.11 11.95
CA GLU A 125 6.71 -7.50 12.85
C GLU A 125 5.31 -8.02 12.51
N VAL A 126 4.38 -7.93 13.44
CA VAL A 126 2.97 -8.21 13.18
C VAL A 126 2.42 -7.08 12.32
N PRO A 127 1.92 -7.37 11.11
CA PRO A 127 1.40 -6.34 10.20
C PRO A 127 0.14 -5.68 10.75
N VAL A 128 -0.18 -4.51 10.23
CA VAL A 128 -1.44 -3.81 10.50
C VAL A 128 -2.48 -4.30 9.52
N ASP A 129 -3.62 -4.77 10.02
CA ASP A 129 -4.74 -5.16 9.16
C ASP A 129 -5.25 -3.94 8.36
N PRO A 130 -5.18 -3.95 7.02
CA PRO A 130 -5.60 -2.83 6.19
C PRO A 130 -7.10 -2.57 6.22
N MET A 131 -7.92 -3.52 6.75
CA MET A 131 -9.37 -3.37 6.86
C MET A 131 -9.80 -2.75 8.18
N THR A 132 -9.15 -3.10 9.29
CA THR A 132 -9.47 -2.58 10.63
C THR A 132 -8.57 -1.42 11.04
N GLY A 133 -7.37 -1.30 10.43
CA GLY A 133 -6.38 -0.27 10.73
C GLY A 133 -5.61 -0.50 12.03
N ASN A 134 -5.66 -1.69 12.60
CA ASN A 134 -4.94 -2.06 13.83
C ASN A 134 -4.23 -3.42 13.70
N LYS A 135 -3.49 -3.83 14.74
CA LYS A 135 -2.79 -5.13 14.77
C LYS A 135 -3.58 -6.21 15.53
N ASP A 136 -4.87 -5.99 15.75
CA ASP A 136 -5.74 -6.91 16.46
C ASP A 136 -6.33 -7.92 15.48
N TRP A 137 -5.58 -9.00 15.25
CA TRP A 137 -5.98 -10.10 14.40
C TRP A 137 -6.87 -11.09 15.14
N GLY A 138 -7.79 -11.73 14.43
CA GLY A 138 -8.46 -12.90 14.91
C GLY A 138 -7.50 -14.10 14.91
N LEU A 139 -7.56 -14.91 15.94
CA LEU A 139 -6.69 -16.08 16.11
C LEU A 139 -7.56 -17.33 16.20
N ARG A 140 -7.02 -18.46 15.75
CA ARG A 140 -7.59 -19.79 15.95
C ARG A 140 -6.51 -20.73 16.43
N SER A 141 -6.84 -21.55 17.42
CA SER A 141 -6.01 -22.66 17.86
C SER A 141 -6.25 -23.89 16.99
N MET A 142 -5.35 -24.86 17.07
CA MET A 142 -5.48 -26.15 16.35
C MET A 142 -6.75 -26.91 16.75
N GLN A 143 -7.25 -26.71 17.97
CA GLN A 143 -8.43 -27.36 18.52
C GLN A 143 -9.73 -26.60 18.26
N ASP A 144 -9.66 -25.34 17.80
CA ASP A 144 -10.83 -24.54 17.50
C ASP A 144 -11.49 -24.99 16.19
N ASP A 145 -12.81 -24.80 16.08
CA ASP A 145 -13.51 -25.03 14.81
C ASP A 145 -13.04 -24.03 13.75
N ALA A 146 -13.08 -24.44 12.49
CA ALA A 146 -12.59 -23.62 11.37
C ALA A 146 -13.32 -22.28 11.19
N ASP A 147 -14.55 -22.19 11.71
CA ASP A 147 -15.41 -20.99 11.69
C ASP A 147 -15.56 -20.35 13.09
N ALA A 148 -14.73 -20.76 14.07
CA ALA A 148 -14.78 -20.21 15.42
C ALA A 148 -14.49 -18.70 15.41
N ASP A 149 -15.36 -17.94 16.08
CA ASP A 149 -15.21 -16.49 16.31
C ASP A 149 -14.43 -16.17 17.59
N SER A 150 -14.11 -17.18 18.39
CA SER A 150 -13.38 -17.07 19.66
C SER A 150 -12.13 -17.94 19.66
N TRP A 151 -11.03 -17.39 20.14
CA TRP A 151 -9.77 -18.09 20.27
C TRP A 151 -9.72 -18.93 21.55
N GLY A 152 -9.32 -20.21 21.44
CA GLY A 152 -9.15 -21.12 22.57
C GLY A 152 -7.96 -20.79 23.49
N GLY A 153 -7.03 -19.93 23.04
CA GLY A 153 -5.96 -19.38 23.89
C GLY A 153 -4.75 -20.30 24.09
N GLN A 154 -4.71 -21.51 23.50
CA GLN A 154 -3.61 -22.46 23.69
C GLN A 154 -2.43 -22.17 22.77
N ASP A 155 -2.71 -21.91 21.50
CA ASP A 155 -1.73 -21.70 20.44
C ASP A 155 -2.33 -20.85 19.31
N VAL A 156 -1.51 -20.49 18.32
CA VAL A 156 -1.95 -19.81 17.11
C VAL A 156 -1.68 -20.72 15.94
N PHE A 157 -2.73 -21.40 15.48
CA PHE A 157 -2.72 -22.23 14.29
C PHE A 157 -3.05 -21.43 13.03
N ASP A 158 -4.09 -20.57 13.10
CA ASP A 158 -4.51 -19.73 11.98
C ASP A 158 -4.84 -18.30 12.42
N VAL A 159 -4.84 -17.39 11.46
CA VAL A 159 -5.13 -15.98 11.65
C VAL A 159 -6.13 -15.48 10.62
N TYR A 160 -7.02 -14.55 11.03
CA TYR A 160 -8.01 -13.93 10.16
C TYR A 160 -8.23 -12.46 10.51
N SER A 161 -8.85 -11.70 9.59
CA SER A 161 -9.22 -10.30 9.86
C SER A 161 -10.50 -10.24 10.71
N LYS A 162 -10.51 -9.43 11.77
CA LYS A 162 -11.72 -9.14 12.57
C LYS A 162 -12.68 -8.16 11.88
N SER A 163 -12.41 -7.77 10.63
CA SER A 163 -13.27 -6.88 9.87
C SER A 163 -14.60 -7.55 9.53
N GLN A 164 -15.71 -6.89 9.86
CA GLN A 164 -17.07 -7.32 9.51
C GLN A 164 -17.45 -6.96 8.06
N GLY A 165 -16.50 -6.43 7.30
CA GLY A 165 -16.72 -6.03 5.90
C GLY A 165 -16.82 -7.23 4.95
N THR A 166 -17.36 -6.95 3.76
CA THR A 166 -17.49 -7.92 2.68
C THR A 166 -16.56 -7.51 1.55
N ALA A 167 -15.81 -8.45 0.98
CA ALA A 167 -14.90 -8.24 -0.13
C ALA A 167 -15.64 -7.94 -1.45
N LEU A 168 -14.89 -7.52 -2.48
CA LEU A 168 -15.44 -7.26 -3.81
C LEU A 168 -16.00 -8.52 -4.49
N ASP A 169 -15.53 -9.70 -4.08
CA ASP A 169 -16.02 -11.00 -4.56
C ASP A 169 -17.23 -11.52 -3.78
N GLY A 170 -17.67 -10.80 -2.72
CA GLY A 170 -18.80 -11.13 -1.87
C GLY A 170 -18.47 -11.97 -0.65
N SER A 171 -17.24 -12.47 -0.48
CA SER A 171 -16.80 -13.17 0.73
C SER A 171 -16.60 -12.20 1.91
N LYS A 172 -16.69 -12.69 3.13
CA LYS A 172 -16.35 -11.87 4.32
C LYS A 172 -14.85 -11.90 4.57
N TYR A 173 -14.29 -10.77 5.04
CA TYR A 173 -12.88 -10.72 5.41
C TYR A 173 -12.51 -11.62 6.58
N SER A 174 -13.47 -11.90 7.47
CA SER A 174 -13.30 -12.84 8.59
C SER A 174 -13.19 -14.32 8.17
N GLU A 175 -13.50 -14.62 6.92
CA GLU A 175 -13.41 -15.98 6.34
C GLU A 175 -12.12 -16.20 5.52
N TRP A 176 -11.26 -15.18 5.41
CA TRP A 176 -10.02 -15.22 4.61
C TRP A 176 -8.82 -15.84 5.33
#